data_bd78707332e364e515ae3ec1e1a94529
#
_entry.id   bd78707332e364e515ae3ec1e1a94529
#
_cell.length_a   1.000
_cell.length_b   1.000
_cell.length_c   1.000
_cell.angle_alpha   90.00
_cell.angle_beta   90.00
_cell.angle_gamma   90.00
#
_symmetry.space_group_name_H-M   'P 1'
#
loop_
_entity.id
_entity.type
_entity.pdbx_description
1 polymer ?
#
loop_
_entity_poly.entity_id
_entity_poly.type
_entity_poly.pdbx_seq_one_letter_code
_entity_poly.pdbx_strand_id
1 'polypeptide(L)'
;MSWDGKERRARKRFAVKNSTLRYRGAGFLSFLFPPSSKYLLLNFSEGGCHFITREELAEGRSIRVLIEAPNIKGTIGGDARVVWCRKSEEINAYRVGCRFAGLAGRSKALLKNLLDSAILENVEISTKVYLKEIERL
;
A
#
# COMPACT_ATOMS: atom_id res chain seq x y z
N MET A 1 -25.32 1.05 -12.59
CA MET A 1 -24.77 -0.28 -12.59
C MET A 1 -24.46 -0.70 -11.16
N SER A 2 -25.14 -1.71 -10.75
CA SER A 2 -24.80 -2.31 -9.48
C SER A 2 -23.46 -2.99 -9.63
N TRP A 3 -22.50 -2.53 -8.88
CA TRP A 3 -21.22 -3.12 -8.98
C TRP A 3 -20.87 -3.84 -7.69
N ASP A 4 -20.51 -5.08 -7.84
CA ASP A 4 -20.07 -5.92 -6.75
C ASP A 4 -18.58 -5.71 -6.55
N GLY A 5 -18.18 -5.39 -5.32
CA GLY A 5 -16.77 -5.18 -4.99
C GLY A 5 -15.86 -6.31 -5.40
N LYS A 6 -16.34 -7.53 -5.37
CA LYS A 6 -15.57 -8.69 -5.76
C LYS A 6 -15.33 -8.75 -7.26
N GLU A 7 -16.33 -8.44 -8.06
CA GLU A 7 -16.22 -8.48 -9.51
C GLU A 7 -15.32 -7.40 -10.06
N ARG A 8 -15.28 -6.25 -9.39
CA ARG A 8 -14.50 -5.14 -9.83
C ARG A 8 -13.00 -5.35 -9.64
N ARG A 9 -12.64 -6.16 -8.67
CA ARG A 9 -11.25 -6.45 -8.44
C ARG A 9 -10.83 -7.56 -9.37
N ALA A 10 -10.23 -7.16 -10.49
CA ALA A 10 -9.65 -8.12 -11.41
C ALA A 10 -8.53 -8.92 -10.74
N ARG A 11 -7.99 -8.40 -9.63
CA ARG A 11 -6.89 -9.02 -8.88
C ARG A 11 -7.22 -9.10 -7.42
N LYS A 12 -6.86 -10.21 -6.82
CA LYS A 12 -7.02 -10.40 -5.38
C LYS A 12 -6.03 -9.54 -4.62
N ARG A 13 -6.45 -9.10 -3.46
CA ARG A 13 -5.61 -8.35 -2.54
C ARG A 13 -5.13 -9.24 -1.42
N PHE A 14 -3.92 -8.99 -0.97
CA PHE A 14 -3.26 -9.77 0.06
C PHE A 14 -2.68 -8.86 1.11
N ALA A 15 -2.49 -9.38 2.30
CA ALA A 15 -1.79 -8.69 3.37
C ALA A 15 -0.66 -9.56 3.89
N VAL A 16 0.41 -8.90 4.30
CA VAL A 16 1.50 -9.55 5.02
C VAL A 16 1.74 -8.76 6.29
N LYS A 17 1.67 -9.43 7.41
CA LYS A 17 1.81 -8.78 8.72
C LYS A 17 3.17 -8.09 8.81
N ASN A 18 3.17 -6.91 9.43
CA ASN A 18 4.36 -6.06 9.60
C ASN A 18 4.96 -5.54 8.31
N SER A 19 4.18 -5.50 7.25
CA SER A 19 4.58 -4.80 6.03
C SER A 19 4.39 -3.30 6.21
N THR A 20 5.33 -2.53 5.73
CA THR A 20 5.30 -1.07 5.86
C THR A 20 5.46 -0.40 4.51
N LEU A 21 5.02 0.85 4.46
CA LEU A 21 5.12 1.68 3.28
C LEU A 21 5.58 3.07 3.68
N ARG A 22 6.54 3.59 2.92
CA ARG A 22 6.91 5.01 2.95
C ARG A 22 6.58 5.59 1.59
N TYR A 23 6.31 6.88 1.56
CA TYR A 23 6.08 7.55 0.28
C TYR A 23 6.72 8.92 0.28
N ARG A 24 6.91 9.45 -0.93
CA ARG A 24 7.34 10.82 -1.16
C ARG A 24 6.74 11.30 -2.46
N GLY A 25 6.80 12.61 -2.70
CA GLY A 25 6.31 13.16 -3.96
C GLY A 25 7.08 12.57 -5.14
N ALA A 26 6.38 12.30 -6.25
CA ALA A 26 7.01 11.87 -7.47
C ALA A 26 7.57 13.08 -8.21
N GLY A 27 8.59 12.85 -9.05
CA GLY A 27 9.22 13.89 -9.85
C GLY A 27 10.73 13.85 -9.74
N PHE A 28 11.42 14.52 -10.67
CA PHE A 28 12.87 14.44 -10.71
C PHE A 28 13.56 15.10 -9.50
N LEU A 29 12.88 15.99 -8.81
CA LEU A 29 13.42 16.60 -7.59
C LEU A 29 13.02 15.86 -6.31
N SER A 30 12.29 14.75 -6.43
CA SER A 30 11.82 14.01 -5.26
C SER A 30 12.96 13.51 -4.37
N PHE A 31 14.13 13.26 -4.94
CA PHE A 31 15.28 12.80 -4.19
C PHE A 31 15.81 13.85 -3.20
N LEU A 32 15.43 15.11 -3.35
CA LEU A 32 15.85 16.18 -2.44
C LEU A 32 15.08 16.16 -1.11
N PHE A 33 13.99 15.41 -1.06
CA PHE A 33 13.15 15.34 0.13
C PHE A 33 13.16 13.94 0.70
N PRO A 34 13.21 13.79 2.02
CA PRO A 34 13.16 12.47 2.62
C PRO A 34 11.79 11.83 2.40
N PRO A 35 11.72 10.50 2.38
CA PRO A 35 10.43 9.84 2.37
C PRO A 35 9.67 10.09 3.66
N SER A 36 8.38 9.81 3.65
CA SER A 36 7.55 9.88 4.84
C SER A 36 8.03 8.91 5.92
N SER A 37 7.43 9.00 7.08
CA SER A 37 7.56 7.97 8.11
C SER A 37 7.07 6.63 7.55
N LYS A 38 7.42 5.55 8.23
CA LYS A 38 6.88 4.22 7.91
C LYS A 38 5.44 4.15 8.37
N TYR A 39 4.56 3.80 7.44
CA TYR A 39 3.15 3.58 7.72
C TYR A 39 2.81 2.13 7.47
N LEU A 40 1.71 1.69 8.03
CA LEU A 40 1.28 0.32 7.89
C LEU A 40 0.68 0.08 6.51
N LEU A 41 1.17 -0.95 5.82
CA LEU A 41 0.61 -1.43 4.57
C LEU A 41 -0.51 -2.41 4.92
N LEU A 42 -1.74 -2.07 4.57
CA LEU A 42 -2.90 -2.89 4.90
C LEU A 42 -3.06 -4.08 3.97
N ASN A 43 -2.99 -3.81 2.68
CA ASN A 43 -3.07 -4.86 1.66
C ASN A 43 -2.49 -4.36 0.34
N PHE A 44 -2.26 -5.29 -0.55
CA PHE A 44 -1.67 -4.98 -1.84
C PHE A 44 -2.06 -6.05 -2.86
N SER A 45 -1.85 -5.71 -4.13
CA SER A 45 -2.06 -6.62 -5.25
C SER A 45 -1.02 -6.30 -6.31
N GLU A 46 -1.08 -6.97 -7.44
CA GLU A 46 -0.21 -6.62 -8.58
C GLU A 46 -0.44 -5.19 -9.06
N GLY A 47 -1.66 -4.68 -8.88
CA GLY A 47 -2.04 -3.38 -9.44
C GLY A 47 -1.91 -2.20 -8.49
N GLY A 48 -1.77 -2.44 -7.20
CA GLY A 48 -1.74 -1.33 -6.26
C GLY A 48 -1.67 -1.75 -4.81
N CYS A 49 -1.83 -0.77 -3.93
CA CYS A 49 -1.71 -0.99 -2.49
C CYS A 49 -2.68 -0.11 -1.71
N HIS A 50 -2.91 -0.50 -0.48
CA HIS A 50 -3.77 0.21 0.46
C HIS A 50 -3.01 0.35 1.77
N PHE A 51 -2.85 1.58 2.23
CA PHE A 51 -2.06 1.86 3.42
C PHE A 51 -2.71 2.95 4.26
N ILE A 52 -2.16 3.16 5.45
CA ILE A 52 -2.60 4.19 6.36
C ILE A 52 -1.54 5.27 6.45
N THR A 53 -1.96 6.52 6.53
CA THR A 53 -1.05 7.65 6.74
C THR A 53 -1.73 8.69 7.62
N ARG A 54 -0.94 9.54 8.22
CA ARG A 54 -1.47 10.65 9.01
C ARG A 54 -1.79 11.87 8.17
N GLU A 55 -1.36 11.89 6.93
CA GLU A 55 -1.57 13.01 6.03
C GLU A 55 -2.66 12.71 5.03
N GLU A 56 -3.47 13.72 4.73
CA GLU A 56 -4.41 13.61 3.64
C GLU A 56 -3.68 13.73 2.32
N LEU A 57 -3.89 12.77 1.44
CA LEU A 57 -3.29 12.76 0.11
C LEU A 57 -4.36 13.02 -0.93
N ALA A 58 -4.10 13.97 -1.82
CA ALA A 58 -5.07 14.34 -2.86
C ALA A 58 -5.23 13.21 -3.88
N GLU A 59 -6.47 12.93 -4.26
CA GLU A 59 -6.75 11.97 -5.33
C GLU A 59 -6.08 12.43 -6.62
N GLY A 60 -5.52 11.49 -7.36
CA GLY A 60 -4.79 11.76 -8.58
C GLY A 60 -3.33 12.14 -8.37
N ARG A 61 -2.92 12.39 -7.14
CA ARG A 61 -1.53 12.74 -6.85
C ARG A 61 -0.61 11.57 -7.17
N SER A 62 0.50 11.88 -7.83
CA SER A 62 1.56 10.89 -8.06
C SER A 62 2.51 10.89 -6.88
N ILE A 63 2.81 9.71 -6.39
CA ILE A 63 3.76 9.52 -5.29
C ILE A 63 4.72 8.40 -5.66
N ARG A 64 5.85 8.38 -5.00
CA ARG A 64 6.76 7.24 -5.07
C ARG A 64 6.64 6.46 -3.78
N VAL A 65 6.36 5.17 -3.90
CA VAL A 65 6.18 4.29 -2.75
C VAL A 65 7.41 3.41 -2.54
N LEU A 66 7.65 3.09 -1.28
CA LEU A 66 8.75 2.22 -0.85
C LEU A 66 8.16 1.21 0.13
N ILE A 67 8.03 -0.02 -0.31
CA ILE A 67 7.37 -1.08 0.47
C ILE A 67 8.42 -2.05 1.00
N GLU A 68 8.32 -2.35 2.28
CA GLU A 68 9.17 -3.33 2.95
C GLU A 68 8.30 -4.35 3.67
N ALA A 69 8.75 -5.59 3.70
CA ALA A 69 8.06 -6.67 4.39
C ALA A 69 9.09 -7.62 5.00
N PRO A 70 8.74 -8.27 6.13
CA PRO A 70 9.71 -9.15 6.82
C PRO A 70 10.16 -10.35 6.01
N ASN A 71 9.33 -10.80 5.08
CA ASN A 71 9.58 -12.04 4.32
C ASN A 71 10.24 -11.80 2.97
N ILE A 72 10.66 -10.58 2.70
CA ILE A 72 11.44 -10.28 1.49
C ILE A 72 12.69 -9.49 1.86
N LYS A 73 13.72 -9.67 1.07
CA LYS A 73 14.95 -8.87 1.20
C LYS A 73 14.92 -7.79 0.13
N GLY A 74 14.95 -6.55 0.56
CA GLY A 74 14.95 -5.39 -0.32
C GLY A 74 13.66 -4.60 -0.21
N THR A 75 13.60 -3.54 -0.99
CA THR A 75 12.51 -2.59 -0.99
C THR A 75 11.82 -2.61 -2.34
N ILE A 76 10.48 -2.72 -2.33
CA ILE A 76 9.70 -2.57 -3.54
C ILE A 76 9.48 -1.09 -3.72
N GLY A 77 10.07 -0.52 -4.77
CA GLY A 77 9.96 0.91 -5.06
C GLY A 77 9.35 1.16 -6.41
N GLY A 78 8.56 2.20 -6.51
CA GLY A 78 8.00 2.59 -7.79
C GLY A 78 7.02 3.73 -7.67
N ASP A 79 6.55 4.17 -8.82
CA ASP A 79 5.57 5.24 -8.88
C ASP A 79 4.17 4.69 -8.69
N ALA A 80 3.34 5.47 -8.02
CA ALA A 80 1.96 5.12 -7.78
C ALA A 80 1.11 6.39 -7.86
N ARG A 81 -0.17 6.21 -8.12
CA ARG A 81 -1.13 7.31 -8.14
C ARG A 81 -2.20 7.07 -7.10
N VAL A 82 -2.50 8.08 -6.33
CA VAL A 82 -3.56 8.01 -5.32
C VAL A 82 -4.91 7.93 -6.03
N VAL A 83 -5.63 6.85 -5.81
CA VAL A 83 -6.96 6.64 -6.38
C VAL A 83 -8.03 7.19 -5.45
N TRP A 84 -7.87 6.97 -4.14
CA TRP A 84 -8.78 7.49 -3.15
C TRP A 84 -8.06 7.70 -1.82
N CYS A 85 -8.61 8.60 -1.02
CA CYS A 85 -8.11 8.89 0.31
C CYS A 85 -9.31 9.21 1.20
N ARG A 86 -9.43 8.50 2.32
CA ARG A 86 -10.57 8.67 3.23
C ARG A 86 -10.11 8.71 4.67
N LYS A 87 -10.64 9.64 5.41
CA LYS A 87 -10.38 9.71 6.84
C LYS A 87 -11.07 8.55 7.55
N SER A 88 -10.34 7.88 8.42
CA SER A 88 -10.87 6.84 9.29
C SER A 88 -11.01 7.40 10.70
N GLU A 89 -12.26 7.53 11.16
CA GLU A 89 -12.52 8.03 12.51
C GLU A 89 -11.99 7.07 13.58
N GLU A 90 -11.97 5.78 13.27
CA GLU A 90 -11.55 4.75 14.23
C GLU A 90 -10.09 4.91 14.64
N ILE A 91 -9.23 5.33 13.71
CA ILE A 91 -7.79 5.42 13.96
C ILE A 91 -7.26 6.86 13.88
N ASN A 92 -8.14 7.82 13.64
CA ASN A 92 -7.77 9.22 13.48
C ASN A 92 -6.62 9.41 12.48
N ALA A 93 -6.75 8.76 11.34
CA ALA A 93 -5.77 8.78 10.26
C ALA A 93 -6.49 8.60 8.93
N TYR A 94 -5.74 8.56 7.85
CA TYR A 94 -6.30 8.42 6.51
C TYR A 94 -5.96 7.05 5.94
N ARG A 95 -6.93 6.45 5.28
CA ARG A 95 -6.75 5.24 4.50
C ARG A 95 -6.59 5.66 3.05
N VAL A 96 -5.57 5.14 2.39
CA VAL A 96 -5.22 5.55 1.02
C VAL A 96 -5.12 4.32 0.14
N GLY A 97 -5.80 4.38 -1.01
CA GLY A 97 -5.65 3.39 -2.05
C GLY A 97 -4.88 3.96 -3.21
N CYS A 98 -3.88 3.24 -3.67
CA CYS A 98 -3.02 3.65 -4.76
C CYS A 98 -2.99 2.59 -5.85
N ARG A 99 -2.78 3.06 -7.09
CA ARG A 99 -2.50 2.19 -8.24
C ARG A 99 -1.03 2.35 -8.59
N PHE A 100 -0.33 1.25 -8.79
CA PHE A 100 1.04 1.31 -9.28
C PHE A 100 1.06 1.84 -10.71
N ALA A 101 1.87 2.84 -10.95
CA ALA A 101 2.00 3.46 -12.26
C ALA A 101 3.25 2.98 -13.00
N GLY A 102 4.23 2.47 -12.29
CA GLY A 102 5.43 1.92 -12.90
C GLY A 102 6.34 1.33 -11.85
N LEU A 103 6.57 0.03 -11.94
CA LEU A 103 7.53 -0.66 -11.10
C LEU A 103 8.67 -1.13 -11.99
N ALA A 104 9.91 -0.90 -11.55
CA ALA A 104 11.08 -1.45 -12.22
C ALA A 104 11.07 -2.98 -12.12
N GLY A 105 11.80 -3.65 -13.02
CA GLY A 105 11.81 -5.11 -13.08
C GLY A 105 12.16 -5.77 -11.74
N ARG A 106 13.12 -5.20 -11.02
CA ARG A 106 13.49 -5.72 -9.69
C ARG A 106 12.34 -5.60 -8.69
N SER A 107 11.64 -4.48 -8.68
CA SER A 107 10.51 -4.27 -7.80
C SER A 107 9.33 -5.17 -8.17
N LYS A 108 9.10 -5.39 -9.47
CA LYS A 108 8.09 -6.35 -9.92
C LYS A 108 8.39 -7.76 -9.43
N ALA A 109 9.64 -8.18 -9.51
CA ALA A 109 10.04 -9.49 -9.03
C ALA A 109 9.85 -9.63 -7.51
N LEU A 110 10.22 -8.60 -6.75
CA LEU A 110 10.03 -8.59 -5.31
C LEU A 110 8.55 -8.60 -4.94
N LEU A 111 7.74 -7.84 -5.66
CA LEU A 111 6.30 -7.82 -5.45
C LEU A 111 5.70 -9.20 -5.71
N LYS A 112 6.12 -9.86 -6.77
CA LYS A 112 5.67 -11.21 -7.07
C LYS A 112 6.04 -12.18 -5.95
N ASN A 113 7.26 -12.10 -5.46
CA ASN A 113 7.69 -12.94 -4.33
C ASN A 113 6.84 -12.68 -3.09
N LEU A 114 6.53 -11.42 -2.82
CA LEU A 114 5.71 -11.07 -1.70
C LEU A 114 4.28 -11.60 -1.85
N LEU A 115 3.71 -11.50 -3.05
CA LEU A 115 2.39 -12.03 -3.36
C LEU A 115 2.36 -13.56 -3.23
N ASP A 116 3.39 -14.24 -3.73
CA ASP A 116 3.47 -15.69 -3.64
C ASP A 116 3.49 -16.16 -2.18
N SER A 117 4.22 -15.45 -1.32
CA SER A 117 4.24 -15.78 0.10
C SER A 117 2.92 -15.45 0.79
N ALA A 118 2.24 -14.42 0.34
CA ALA A 118 0.98 -13.98 0.93
C ALA A 118 -0.21 -14.86 0.53
N ILE A 119 -0.13 -15.60 -0.56
CA ILE A 119 -1.19 -16.51 -1.00
C ILE A 119 -1.54 -17.53 0.08
N LEU A 120 -0.59 -17.86 0.94
CA LEU A 120 -0.80 -18.81 2.02
C LEU A 120 -1.59 -18.22 3.19
N GLU A 121 -1.85 -16.93 3.19
CA GLU A 121 -2.55 -16.25 4.26
C GLU A 121 -3.91 -15.73 3.78
N ASN A 122 -4.91 -15.81 4.66
CA ASN A 122 -6.22 -15.26 4.35
C ASN A 122 -6.24 -13.78 4.73
N VAL A 123 -6.48 -12.93 3.75
CA VAL A 123 -6.40 -11.48 3.88
C VAL A 123 -7.69 -10.84 4.38
N GLU A 124 -8.82 -11.53 4.30
CA GLU A 124 -10.12 -10.90 4.56
C GLU A 124 -10.29 -10.36 5.98
N ILE A 125 -9.62 -10.96 6.92
CA ILE A 125 -9.66 -10.51 8.31
C ILE A 125 -8.58 -9.50 8.65
N SER A 126 -7.63 -9.29 7.78
CA SER A 126 -6.43 -8.54 8.11
C SER A 126 -6.68 -7.06 8.33
N THR A 127 -7.61 -6.45 7.62
CA THR A 127 -7.87 -5.02 7.79
C THR A 127 -8.30 -4.70 9.22
N LYS A 128 -9.22 -5.48 9.76
CA LYS A 128 -9.67 -5.27 11.15
C LYS A 128 -8.55 -5.51 12.16
N VAL A 129 -7.76 -6.54 11.93
CA VAL A 129 -6.62 -6.84 12.78
C VAL A 129 -5.61 -5.72 12.77
N TYR A 130 -5.29 -5.21 11.61
CA TYR A 130 -4.35 -4.09 11.49
C TYR A 130 -4.88 -2.82 12.12
N LEU A 131 -6.15 -2.52 11.97
CA LEU A 131 -6.75 -1.36 12.62
C LEU A 131 -6.62 -1.45 14.14
N LYS A 132 -6.83 -2.62 14.70
CA LYS A 132 -6.65 -2.84 16.14
C LYS A 132 -5.20 -2.66 16.57
N GLU A 133 -4.28 -3.15 15.78
CA GLU A 133 -2.85 -2.97 16.08
C GLU A 133 -2.45 -1.51 16.08
N ILE A 134 -2.98 -0.73 15.14
CA ILE A 134 -2.71 0.70 15.06
C ILE A 134 -3.23 1.44 16.29
N GLU A 135 -4.40 1.07 16.79
CA GLU A 135 -4.95 1.68 17.99
C GLU A 135 -4.06 1.48 19.21
N ARG A 136 -3.25 0.43 19.23
CA ARG A 136 -2.31 0.15 20.31
C ARG A 136 -1.02 0.93 20.22
N LEU A 137 -0.78 1.49 19.05
CA LEU A 137 0.42 2.30 18.83
C LEU A 137 0.20 3.73 19.32
#